data_8d39f5d22695e4d7d38eee30a15d3a5c
#
_entry.id   8d39f5d22695e4d7d38eee30a15d3a5c
#
_cell.length_a   1.000
_cell.length_b   1.000
_cell.length_c   1.000
_cell.angle_alpha   90.00
_cell.angle_beta   90.00
_cell.angle_gamma   90.00
#
_symmetry.space_group_name_H-M   'P 1'
#
loop_
_entity.id
_entity.type
_entity.pdbx_description
1 polymer ?
#
loop_
_entity_poly.entity_id
_entity_poly.type
_entity_poly.pdbx_seq_one_letter_code
_entity_poly.pdbx_strand_id
1 'polypeptide(L)'
;MKNISVLIFFIMITSACSKQTDSLSKVNRKDFQTVVDGKNTDLFILKNKNGLEMTVTNYGARVVEFFVPDRNGKFEDIVLGHDNIEKYINFTGERFLGATIGRFGNRIADGKFTLDGVNYQLTINDAPNSLHGGEKGFDRVVWDTKQIDSHKLEFTYQSADGEQGYPGNLVVEMVYELTDDNEFIVTHHAVTDKRTVINLTHHSFFNLHGAGNGTVNDHVLMLNADKFTPVNEVLIPTGEQLSVEGTPMDFRTPTPIGNRVNDDYQQLKYGHGYDHNWILNRETSKGLELAATVYE
;
A
#
# COMPACT_ATOMS: atom_id res chain seq x y z
N MET A 1 17.45 -12.29 -80.46
CA MET A 1 18.12 -11.92 -79.20
C MET A 1 17.05 -11.31 -78.38
N LYS A 2 16.58 -12.00 -77.26
CA LYS A 2 15.54 -11.52 -76.35
C LYS A 2 16.22 -10.93 -75.12
N ASN A 3 16.05 -9.60 -74.87
CA ASN A 3 16.53 -8.94 -73.68
C ASN A 3 15.61 -9.27 -72.51
N ILE A 4 16.15 -9.88 -71.44
CA ILE A 4 15.47 -10.13 -70.17
C ILE A 4 15.89 -8.98 -69.24
N SER A 5 14.95 -8.08 -68.92
CA SER A 5 15.14 -7.06 -67.87
C SER A 5 14.83 -7.70 -66.51
N VAL A 6 15.85 -7.79 -65.67
CA VAL A 6 15.68 -8.21 -64.26
C VAL A 6 15.36 -6.98 -63.40
N LEU A 7 14.16 -6.97 -62.88
CA LEU A 7 13.70 -5.92 -61.94
C LEU A 7 14.10 -6.34 -60.50
N ILE A 8 15.08 -5.66 -59.92
CA ILE A 8 15.52 -5.89 -58.55
C ILE A 8 14.61 -5.05 -57.62
N PHE A 9 13.78 -5.73 -56.84
CA PHE A 9 12.99 -5.13 -55.79
C PHE A 9 13.84 -4.94 -54.54
N PHE A 10 14.16 -3.69 -54.19
CA PHE A 10 14.77 -3.36 -52.90
C PHE A 10 13.66 -3.31 -51.84
N ILE A 11 13.61 -4.31 -50.96
CA ILE A 11 12.77 -4.28 -49.75
C ILE A 11 13.53 -3.45 -48.70
N MET A 12 13.11 -2.20 -48.48
CA MET A 12 13.52 -1.43 -47.33
C MET A 12 12.86 -2.03 -46.06
N ILE A 13 13.64 -2.77 -45.30
CA ILE A 13 13.26 -3.15 -43.93
C ILE A 13 13.43 -1.91 -43.07
N THR A 14 12.34 -1.19 -42.80
CA THR A 14 12.32 -0.16 -41.77
C THR A 14 12.34 -0.86 -40.42
N SER A 15 13.51 -0.95 -39.82
CA SER A 15 13.65 -1.36 -38.43
C SER A 15 13.02 -0.28 -37.57
N ALA A 16 11.79 -0.52 -37.11
CA ALA A 16 11.18 0.29 -36.09
C ALA A 16 11.95 0.04 -34.80
N CYS A 17 12.93 0.91 -34.51
CA CYS A 17 13.58 0.95 -33.22
C CYS A 17 12.53 1.42 -32.22
N SER A 18 11.89 0.50 -31.50
CA SER A 18 11.12 0.85 -30.32
C SER A 18 12.11 1.48 -29.35
N LYS A 19 11.99 2.78 -29.11
CA LYS A 19 12.70 3.43 -28.02
C LYS A 19 12.19 2.74 -26.73
N GLN A 20 13.00 1.84 -26.20
CA GLN A 20 12.83 1.37 -24.84
C GLN A 20 13.05 2.60 -23.97
N THR A 21 11.98 3.17 -23.44
CA THR A 21 12.08 4.27 -22.47
C THR A 21 12.76 3.69 -21.24
N ASP A 22 13.90 4.30 -20.84
CA ASP A 22 14.60 3.92 -19.63
C ASP A 22 13.64 3.93 -18.44
N SER A 23 13.83 3.00 -17.50
CA SER A 23 13.05 2.94 -16.27
C SER A 23 13.26 4.21 -15.45
N LEU A 24 12.20 4.70 -14.81
CA LEU A 24 12.24 5.83 -13.87
C LEU A 24 12.79 5.42 -12.51
N SER A 25 12.73 4.11 -12.19
CA SER A 25 13.19 3.57 -10.92
C SER A 25 14.63 3.95 -10.61
N LYS A 26 14.86 4.45 -9.39
CA LYS A 26 16.18 4.85 -8.86
C LYS A 26 16.83 3.75 -8.04
N VAL A 27 16.08 2.68 -7.72
CA VAL A 27 16.60 1.56 -6.93
C VAL A 27 17.13 0.45 -7.84
N ASN A 28 18.11 -0.31 -7.34
CA ASN A 28 18.69 -1.42 -8.09
C ASN A 28 18.03 -2.74 -7.69
N ARG A 29 17.50 -3.49 -8.66
CA ARG A 29 16.87 -4.80 -8.43
C ARG A 29 17.74 -5.76 -7.61
N LYS A 30 19.07 -5.74 -7.80
CA LYS A 30 19.99 -6.61 -7.07
C LYS A 30 20.00 -6.36 -5.56
N ASP A 31 19.72 -5.12 -5.15
CA ASP A 31 19.69 -4.74 -3.74
C ASP A 31 18.40 -5.21 -3.04
N PHE A 32 17.47 -5.81 -3.81
CA PHE A 32 16.24 -6.44 -3.33
C PHE A 32 16.25 -7.96 -3.46
N GLN A 33 17.35 -8.54 -3.92
CA GLN A 33 17.47 -9.98 -4.14
C GLN A 33 18.24 -10.64 -3.00
N THR A 34 17.54 -11.39 -2.15
CA THR A 34 18.10 -12.21 -1.07
C THR A 34 17.17 -13.38 -0.78
N VAL A 35 17.48 -14.16 0.24
CA VAL A 35 16.64 -15.27 0.71
C VAL A 35 16.13 -14.95 2.11
N VAL A 36 14.80 -14.91 2.26
CA VAL A 36 14.12 -14.76 3.55
C VAL A 36 13.19 -15.93 3.76
N ASP A 37 13.33 -16.63 4.88
CA ASP A 37 12.55 -17.84 5.22
C ASP A 37 12.54 -18.91 4.11
N GLY A 38 13.66 -19.06 3.40
CA GLY A 38 13.81 -20.03 2.31
C GLY A 38 13.19 -19.63 0.98
N LYS A 39 12.61 -18.43 0.87
CA LYS A 39 12.07 -17.87 -0.37
C LYS A 39 12.92 -16.71 -0.89
N ASN A 40 13.03 -16.63 -2.22
CA ASN A 40 13.75 -15.52 -2.87
C ASN A 40 12.91 -14.25 -2.86
N THR A 41 13.51 -13.14 -2.43
CA THR A 41 12.97 -11.81 -2.64
C THR A 41 13.37 -11.28 -4.01
N ASP A 42 12.58 -10.38 -4.57
CA ASP A 42 12.85 -9.74 -5.85
C ASP A 42 12.13 -8.38 -5.96
N LEU A 43 12.43 -7.65 -7.02
CA LEU A 43 11.83 -6.36 -7.37
C LEU A 43 11.16 -6.46 -8.74
N PHE A 44 9.96 -5.92 -8.83
CA PHE A 44 9.10 -5.92 -10.02
C PHE A 44 8.77 -4.48 -10.41
N ILE A 45 8.56 -4.24 -11.69
CA ILE A 45 8.17 -2.93 -12.21
C ILE A 45 6.83 -3.07 -12.93
N LEU A 46 5.86 -2.25 -12.54
CA LEU A 46 4.62 -2.00 -13.27
C LEU A 46 4.72 -0.68 -14.01
N LYS A 47 4.23 -0.64 -15.25
CA LYS A 47 4.27 0.55 -16.08
C LYS A 47 3.06 0.60 -17.00
N ASN A 48 2.36 1.74 -17.01
CA ASN A 48 1.24 1.95 -17.92
C ASN A 48 1.67 2.70 -19.19
N LYS A 49 0.75 2.83 -20.18
CA LYS A 49 1.03 3.53 -21.44
C LYS A 49 1.30 5.03 -21.30
N ASN A 50 0.87 5.63 -20.19
CA ASN A 50 1.06 7.06 -19.91
C ASN A 50 2.40 7.34 -19.21
N GLY A 51 3.20 6.31 -18.96
CA GLY A 51 4.54 6.41 -18.38
C GLY A 51 4.57 6.40 -16.86
N LEU A 52 3.44 6.22 -16.16
CA LEU A 52 3.47 5.94 -14.72
C LEU A 52 4.24 4.66 -14.50
N GLU A 53 5.11 4.68 -13.50
CA GLU A 53 5.95 3.52 -13.16
C GLU A 53 5.93 3.28 -11.66
N MET A 54 5.69 2.04 -11.25
CA MET A 54 5.67 1.63 -9.86
C MET A 54 6.60 0.45 -9.65
N THR A 55 7.46 0.56 -8.65
CA THR A 55 8.41 -0.48 -8.25
C THR A 55 7.88 -1.19 -7.01
N VAL A 56 7.86 -2.53 -7.05
CA VAL A 56 7.26 -3.38 -6.01
C VAL A 56 8.19 -4.51 -5.64
N THR A 57 8.41 -4.78 -4.34
CA THR A 57 9.06 -5.99 -3.87
C THR A 57 8.06 -7.02 -3.37
N ASN A 58 8.35 -8.31 -3.56
CA ASN A 58 7.53 -9.39 -3.02
C ASN A 58 7.72 -9.62 -1.50
N TYR A 59 8.68 -8.96 -0.87
CA TYR A 59 8.79 -8.95 0.59
C TYR A 59 7.78 -7.97 1.18
N GLY A 60 6.73 -8.50 1.79
CA GLY A 60 5.59 -7.74 2.29
C GLY A 60 4.70 -7.17 1.18
N ALA A 61 4.90 -7.59 -0.08
CA ALA A 61 4.22 -7.05 -1.27
C ALA A 61 4.20 -5.51 -1.25
N ARG A 62 5.40 -4.90 -1.03
CA ARG A 62 5.55 -3.47 -0.79
C ARG A 62 5.67 -2.68 -2.07
N VAL A 63 4.96 -1.57 -2.16
CA VAL A 63 5.30 -0.51 -3.10
C VAL A 63 6.53 0.22 -2.58
N VAL A 64 7.58 0.27 -3.39
CA VAL A 64 8.90 0.85 -3.05
C VAL A 64 9.02 2.26 -3.60
N GLU A 65 8.61 2.45 -4.85
CA GLU A 65 8.58 3.74 -5.55
C GLU A 65 7.31 3.83 -6.38
N PHE A 66 6.77 5.03 -6.57
CA PHE A 66 5.67 5.28 -7.50
C PHE A 66 5.87 6.62 -8.20
N PHE A 67 6.29 6.56 -9.45
CA PHE A 67 6.53 7.74 -10.28
C PHE A 67 5.24 8.17 -10.98
N VAL A 68 4.82 9.39 -10.69
CA VAL A 68 3.68 10.04 -11.32
C VAL A 68 4.10 11.42 -11.85
N PRO A 69 3.50 11.92 -12.95
CA PRO A 69 3.81 13.24 -13.47
C PRO A 69 3.10 14.33 -12.66
N ASP A 70 3.80 15.45 -12.44
CA ASP A 70 3.18 16.70 -12.01
C ASP A 70 2.39 17.37 -13.17
N ARG A 71 1.80 18.52 -12.89
CA ARG A 71 1.07 19.33 -13.90
C ARG A 71 1.92 19.78 -15.09
N ASN A 72 3.24 19.77 -14.97
CA ASN A 72 4.19 20.13 -16.03
C ASN A 72 4.74 18.88 -16.76
N GLY A 73 4.31 17.69 -16.39
CA GLY A 73 4.75 16.42 -16.97
C GLY A 73 6.08 15.90 -16.41
N LYS A 74 6.60 16.48 -15.31
CA LYS A 74 7.77 15.99 -14.62
C LYS A 74 7.38 14.83 -13.70
N PHE A 75 8.03 13.68 -13.88
CA PHE A 75 7.82 12.52 -13.04
C PHE A 75 8.62 12.61 -11.74
N GLU A 76 7.95 12.40 -10.61
CA GLU A 76 8.54 12.29 -9.28
C GLU A 76 8.02 11.03 -8.58
N ASP A 77 8.88 10.44 -7.76
CA ASP A 77 8.48 9.36 -6.85
C ASP A 77 7.70 9.97 -5.67
N ILE A 78 6.44 9.57 -5.49
CA ILE A 78 5.56 10.11 -4.46
C ILE A 78 5.35 9.18 -3.26
N VAL A 79 6.01 8.01 -3.22
CA VAL A 79 5.86 7.03 -2.14
C VAL A 79 7.14 6.96 -1.31
N LEU A 80 7.00 6.98 0.01
CA LEU A 80 8.13 6.78 0.91
C LEU A 80 8.53 5.30 0.92
N GLY A 81 9.78 5.01 0.60
CA GLY A 81 10.34 3.68 0.54
C GLY A 81 11.83 3.64 0.87
N HIS A 82 12.41 2.44 0.90
CA HIS A 82 13.83 2.22 1.09
C HIS A 82 14.48 1.74 -0.21
N ASP A 83 15.76 2.05 -0.37
CA ASP A 83 16.56 1.76 -1.55
C ASP A 83 17.10 0.31 -1.60
N ASN A 84 16.91 -0.47 -0.55
CA ASN A 84 17.33 -1.86 -0.48
C ASN A 84 16.48 -2.69 0.50
N ILE A 85 16.54 -4.02 0.34
CA ILE A 85 15.74 -4.97 1.11
C ILE A 85 16.16 -5.05 2.59
N GLU A 86 17.44 -4.87 2.90
CA GLU A 86 17.97 -4.97 4.27
C GLU A 86 17.35 -3.95 5.21
N LYS A 87 17.06 -2.75 4.71
CA LYS A 87 16.39 -1.72 5.51
C LYS A 87 14.96 -2.10 5.90
N TYR A 88 14.24 -2.82 5.04
CA TYR A 88 12.92 -3.36 5.35
C TYR A 88 13.00 -4.53 6.33
N ILE A 89 13.95 -5.45 6.14
CA ILE A 89 14.15 -6.63 7.01
C ILE A 89 14.53 -6.19 8.44
N ASN A 90 15.41 -5.19 8.55
CA ASN A 90 15.98 -4.71 9.81
C ASN A 90 15.21 -3.54 10.46
N PHE A 91 14.05 -3.15 9.91
CA PHE A 91 13.22 -2.04 10.42
C PHE A 91 13.95 -0.73 10.59
N THR A 92 14.64 -0.29 9.56
CA THR A 92 15.22 1.04 9.55
C THR A 92 14.12 2.08 9.39
N GLY A 93 13.84 2.85 10.44
CA GLY A 93 12.74 3.83 10.46
C GLY A 93 11.35 3.21 10.56
N GLU A 94 10.41 3.64 9.71
CA GLU A 94 9.03 3.15 9.72
C GLU A 94 8.93 1.73 9.14
N ARG A 95 8.36 0.81 9.91
CA ARG A 95 8.24 -0.62 9.56
C ARG A 95 7.34 -0.86 8.35
N PHE A 96 6.25 -0.11 8.25
CA PHE A 96 5.14 -0.46 7.37
C PHE A 96 5.16 0.25 6.00
N LEU A 97 6.24 0.96 5.66
CA LEU A 97 6.36 1.65 4.37
C LEU A 97 5.95 0.76 3.20
N GLY A 98 4.91 1.16 2.49
CA GLY A 98 4.40 0.52 1.28
C GLY A 98 3.84 -0.90 1.44
N ALA A 99 3.72 -1.43 2.66
CA ALA A 99 3.44 -2.84 2.93
C ALA A 99 1.97 -3.24 2.72
N THR A 100 1.77 -4.51 2.39
CA THR A 100 0.49 -5.19 2.62
C THR A 100 0.36 -5.58 4.08
N ILE A 101 -0.75 -5.22 4.70
CA ILE A 101 -1.04 -5.45 6.11
C ILE A 101 -2.07 -6.57 6.26
N GLY A 102 -1.80 -7.50 7.16
CA GLY A 102 -2.63 -8.64 7.51
C GLY A 102 -1.94 -9.52 8.57
N ARG A 103 -2.68 -10.47 9.17
CA ARG A 103 -4.05 -10.86 8.92
C ARG A 103 -5.08 -9.78 9.28
N PHE A 104 -4.78 -8.93 10.27
CA PHE A 104 -5.70 -7.90 10.75
C PHE A 104 -4.98 -6.54 10.84
N GLY A 105 -5.41 -5.61 10.03
CA GLY A 105 -4.90 -4.23 10.01
C GLY A 105 -5.37 -3.45 11.23
N ASN A 106 -4.50 -2.56 11.72
CA ASN A 106 -4.63 -1.80 12.93
C ASN A 106 -4.55 -2.69 14.19
N ARG A 107 -5.00 -2.20 15.36
CA ARG A 107 -4.75 -2.79 16.69
C ARG A 107 -5.84 -3.74 17.14
N ILE A 108 -5.43 -4.76 17.87
CA ILE A 108 -6.30 -5.61 18.69
C ILE A 108 -5.84 -5.46 20.14
N ALA A 109 -6.75 -4.98 21.00
CA ALA A 109 -6.46 -4.69 22.41
C ALA A 109 -5.92 -5.91 23.15
N ASP A 110 -4.82 -5.75 23.89
CA ASP A 110 -4.10 -6.82 24.61
C ASP A 110 -3.73 -8.05 23.72
N GLY A 111 -3.84 -7.91 22.40
CA GLY A 111 -3.72 -9.01 21.45
C GLY A 111 -4.78 -10.10 21.67
N LYS A 112 -5.95 -9.79 22.18
CA LYS A 112 -6.97 -10.78 22.56
C LYS A 112 -8.28 -10.56 21.83
N PHE A 113 -8.90 -11.67 21.43
CA PHE A 113 -10.30 -11.67 20.99
C PHE A 113 -10.96 -13.02 21.31
N THR A 114 -12.28 -13.00 21.35
CA THR A 114 -13.11 -14.22 21.50
C THR A 114 -13.87 -14.45 20.21
N LEU A 115 -13.77 -15.67 19.68
CA LEU A 115 -14.50 -16.08 18.49
C LEU A 115 -15.15 -17.45 18.76
N ASP A 116 -16.48 -17.55 18.61
CA ASP A 116 -17.28 -18.77 18.89
C ASP A 116 -17.02 -19.34 20.30
N GLY A 117 -16.83 -18.48 21.30
CA GLY A 117 -16.57 -18.87 22.68
C GLY A 117 -15.15 -19.33 22.99
N VAL A 118 -14.26 -19.33 22.00
CA VAL A 118 -12.84 -19.63 22.16
C VAL A 118 -12.04 -18.33 22.26
N ASN A 119 -11.19 -18.24 23.27
CA ASN A 119 -10.29 -17.11 23.46
C ASN A 119 -8.99 -17.33 22.69
N TYR A 120 -8.60 -16.33 21.90
CA TYR A 120 -7.36 -16.31 21.14
C TYR A 120 -6.41 -15.25 21.70
N GLN A 121 -5.12 -15.62 21.78
CA GLN A 121 -4.03 -14.70 22.13
C GLN A 121 -3.11 -14.54 20.94
N LEU A 122 -3.01 -13.32 20.46
CA LEU A 122 -2.09 -12.92 19.39
C LEU A 122 -0.72 -12.52 19.95
N THR A 123 0.28 -12.51 19.09
CA THR A 123 1.58 -11.93 19.44
C THR A 123 1.45 -10.44 19.70
N ILE A 124 2.19 -9.96 20.72
CA ILE A 124 2.23 -8.55 21.09
C ILE A 124 3.45 -7.90 20.46
N ASN A 125 3.24 -6.93 19.61
CA ASN A 125 4.29 -6.18 18.89
C ASN A 125 4.17 -4.67 19.03
N ASP A 126 3.12 -4.18 19.71
CA ASP A 126 2.86 -2.78 20.05
C ASP A 126 2.24 -2.71 21.45
N ALA A 127 3.08 -3.02 22.45
CA ALA A 127 2.63 -3.29 23.83
C ALA A 127 1.71 -2.20 24.39
N PRO A 128 0.54 -2.58 24.96
CA PRO A 128 0.09 -3.96 25.26
C PRO A 128 -0.61 -4.70 24.12
N ASN A 129 -0.69 -4.12 22.94
CA ASN A 129 -1.56 -4.53 21.84
C ASN A 129 -0.84 -5.41 20.80
N SER A 130 -1.64 -6.05 19.95
CA SER A 130 -1.19 -6.58 18.65
C SER A 130 -1.52 -5.58 17.56
N LEU A 131 -0.55 -5.23 16.72
CA LEU A 131 -0.66 -4.26 15.64
C LEU A 131 -0.34 -4.92 14.29
N HIS A 132 -1.17 -4.66 13.28
CA HIS A 132 -0.93 -4.99 11.88
C HIS A 132 -0.55 -6.46 11.63
N GLY A 133 -1.21 -7.40 12.34
CA GLY A 133 -1.00 -8.83 12.16
C GLY A 133 0.06 -9.44 13.07
N GLY A 134 0.69 -8.65 13.96
CA GLY A 134 1.61 -9.15 14.98
C GLY A 134 3.09 -8.99 14.64
N GLU A 135 3.94 -9.74 15.32
CA GLU A 135 5.40 -9.66 15.21
C GLU A 135 5.89 -9.95 13.79
N LYS A 136 5.32 -10.98 13.16
CA LYS A 136 5.59 -11.36 11.78
C LYS A 136 4.29 -11.34 10.97
N GLY A 137 3.76 -10.14 10.74
CA GLY A 137 2.59 -9.90 9.89
C GLY A 137 2.90 -10.06 8.40
N PHE A 138 1.91 -9.79 7.56
CA PHE A 138 2.02 -9.92 6.10
C PHE A 138 3.04 -8.97 5.46
N ASP A 139 3.44 -7.94 6.20
CA ASP A 139 4.54 -7.03 5.87
C ASP A 139 5.93 -7.67 5.93
N ARG A 140 6.08 -8.82 6.61
CA ARG A 140 7.36 -9.51 6.86
C ARG A 140 7.48 -10.89 6.22
N VAL A 141 6.62 -11.20 5.28
CA VAL A 141 6.65 -12.49 4.56
C VAL A 141 7.00 -12.26 3.09
N VAL A 142 7.59 -13.27 2.47
CA VAL A 142 7.83 -13.29 1.03
C VAL A 142 6.60 -13.88 0.35
N TRP A 143 5.89 -13.05 -0.42
CA TRP A 143 4.75 -13.46 -1.21
C TRP A 143 5.19 -14.21 -2.47
N ASP A 144 4.50 -15.30 -2.81
CA ASP A 144 4.64 -15.93 -4.11
C ASP A 144 4.06 -14.97 -5.15
N THR A 145 4.90 -14.54 -6.11
CA THR A 145 4.57 -13.43 -6.99
C THR A 145 4.69 -13.84 -8.44
N LYS A 146 3.70 -13.43 -9.23
CA LYS A 146 3.67 -13.63 -10.68
C LYS A 146 3.39 -12.32 -11.37
N GLN A 147 4.31 -11.87 -12.21
CA GLN A 147 4.05 -10.76 -13.12
C GLN A 147 3.25 -11.27 -14.32
N ILE A 148 2.03 -10.77 -14.48
CA ILE A 148 1.11 -11.16 -15.55
C ILE A 148 1.46 -10.44 -16.83
N ASP A 149 1.66 -9.13 -16.72
CA ASP A 149 2.09 -8.27 -17.82
C ASP A 149 2.79 -7.00 -17.25
N SER A 150 2.95 -5.96 -18.07
CA SER A 150 3.57 -4.70 -17.62
C SER A 150 2.72 -3.91 -16.62
N HIS A 151 1.44 -4.23 -16.45
CA HIS A 151 0.49 -3.47 -15.63
C HIS A 151 0.10 -4.20 -14.35
N LYS A 152 0.31 -5.53 -14.27
CA LYS A 152 -0.33 -6.38 -13.27
C LYS A 152 0.61 -7.37 -12.61
N LEU A 153 0.59 -7.39 -11.26
CA LEU A 153 1.22 -8.39 -10.41
C LEU A 153 0.15 -9.14 -9.62
N GLU A 154 0.29 -10.45 -9.56
CA GLU A 154 -0.46 -11.33 -8.66
C GLU A 154 0.44 -11.80 -7.54
N PHE A 155 -0.09 -11.78 -6.31
CA PHE A 155 0.58 -12.23 -5.09
C PHE A 155 -0.27 -13.29 -4.42
N THR A 156 0.37 -14.34 -3.91
CA THR A 156 -0.31 -15.35 -3.09
C THR A 156 0.47 -15.57 -1.80
N TYR A 157 -0.24 -15.64 -0.69
CA TYR A 157 0.32 -16.03 0.60
C TYR A 157 -0.59 -17.02 1.30
N GLN A 158 0.03 -18.07 1.90
CA GLN A 158 -0.66 -19.06 2.71
C GLN A 158 -0.25 -18.87 4.16
N SER A 159 -1.15 -18.32 4.96
CA SER A 159 -0.99 -18.10 6.38
C SER A 159 -1.54 -19.32 7.13
N ALA A 160 -0.68 -20.04 7.85
CA ALA A 160 -1.06 -21.28 8.52
C ALA A 160 -1.95 -21.05 9.74
N ASP A 161 -2.74 -22.07 10.11
CA ASP A 161 -3.50 -22.10 11.38
C ASP A 161 -2.55 -21.85 12.56
N GLY A 162 -2.87 -20.87 13.39
CA GLY A 162 -2.06 -20.47 14.55
C GLY A 162 -0.93 -19.47 14.24
N GLU A 163 -0.72 -19.06 12.97
CA GLU A 163 0.25 -18.01 12.65
C GLU A 163 -0.09 -16.73 13.40
N GLN A 164 0.88 -16.17 14.14
CA GLN A 164 0.72 -15.03 15.06
C GLN A 164 -0.43 -15.16 16.07
N GLY A 165 -0.97 -16.38 16.29
CA GLY A 165 -2.10 -16.67 17.16
C GLY A 165 -3.47 -16.67 16.49
N TYR A 166 -3.56 -16.39 15.19
CA TYR A 166 -4.82 -16.38 14.44
C TYR A 166 -5.28 -17.79 14.09
N PRO A 167 -6.59 -18.13 14.27
CA PRO A 167 -7.13 -19.45 13.89
C PRO A 167 -7.32 -19.59 12.38
N GLY A 168 -7.23 -20.82 11.90
CA GLY A 168 -7.52 -21.24 10.53
C GLY A 168 -6.38 -21.01 9.53
N ASN A 169 -6.27 -21.91 8.58
CA ASN A 169 -5.45 -21.70 7.40
C ASN A 169 -6.13 -20.65 6.52
N LEU A 170 -5.39 -19.65 6.09
CA LEU A 170 -5.86 -18.56 5.24
C LEU A 170 -5.01 -18.49 3.98
N VAL A 171 -5.64 -18.59 2.82
CA VAL A 171 -5.00 -18.28 1.53
C VAL A 171 -5.45 -16.90 1.12
N VAL A 172 -4.50 -16.02 0.88
CA VAL A 172 -4.75 -14.67 0.36
C VAL A 172 -4.17 -14.55 -1.04
N GLU A 173 -5.00 -14.14 -1.96
CA GLU A 173 -4.63 -13.72 -3.31
C GLU A 173 -4.82 -12.21 -3.41
N MET A 174 -3.80 -11.52 -3.89
CA MET A 174 -3.84 -10.08 -4.05
C MET A 174 -3.34 -9.70 -5.44
N VAL A 175 -3.98 -8.69 -6.02
CA VAL A 175 -3.60 -8.16 -7.32
C VAL A 175 -3.27 -6.67 -7.19
N TYR A 176 -2.11 -6.27 -7.71
CA TYR A 176 -1.76 -4.88 -7.98
C TYR A 176 -1.90 -4.64 -9.47
N GLU A 177 -2.69 -3.64 -9.83
CA GLU A 177 -2.90 -3.24 -11.21
C GLU A 177 -2.70 -1.74 -11.38
N LEU A 178 -1.81 -1.35 -12.29
CA LEU A 178 -1.59 0.03 -12.69
C LEU A 178 -2.26 0.25 -14.05
N THR A 179 -3.47 0.80 -14.04
CA THR A 179 -4.29 0.92 -15.26
C THR A 179 -3.79 2.00 -16.20
N ASP A 180 -4.24 1.94 -17.45
CA ASP A 180 -4.02 2.99 -18.45
C ASP A 180 -4.82 4.28 -18.21
N ASP A 181 -5.73 4.26 -17.24
CA ASP A 181 -6.44 5.45 -16.74
C ASP A 181 -5.74 6.10 -15.53
N ASN A 182 -4.49 5.64 -15.24
CA ASN A 182 -3.63 6.13 -14.14
C ASN A 182 -4.17 5.78 -12.74
N GLU A 183 -4.84 4.65 -12.62
CA GLU A 183 -5.31 4.13 -11.34
C GLU A 183 -4.35 3.06 -10.82
N PHE A 184 -4.05 3.09 -9.52
CA PHE A 184 -3.45 1.97 -8.80
C PHE A 184 -4.57 1.22 -8.07
N ILE A 185 -4.90 0.03 -8.54
CA ILE A 185 -5.96 -0.81 -7.99
C ILE A 185 -5.34 -1.94 -7.17
N VAL A 186 -5.79 -2.08 -5.93
CA VAL A 186 -5.44 -3.19 -5.03
C VAL A 186 -6.68 -4.04 -4.81
N THR A 187 -6.63 -5.30 -5.23
CA THR A 187 -7.73 -6.25 -5.04
C THR A 187 -7.26 -7.37 -4.12
N HIS A 188 -8.07 -7.69 -3.11
CA HIS A 188 -7.82 -8.80 -2.21
C HIS A 188 -8.92 -9.86 -2.34
N HIS A 189 -8.50 -11.12 -2.39
CA HIS A 189 -9.37 -12.28 -2.24
C HIS A 189 -8.78 -13.19 -1.17
N ALA A 190 -9.62 -13.68 -0.25
CA ALA A 190 -9.15 -14.54 0.83
C ALA A 190 -10.12 -15.67 1.11
N VAL A 191 -9.57 -16.89 1.32
CA VAL A 191 -10.34 -18.08 1.65
C VAL A 191 -9.72 -18.74 2.88
N THR A 192 -10.56 -19.20 3.80
CA THR A 192 -10.14 -19.86 5.03
C THR A 192 -10.91 -21.16 5.26
N ASP A 193 -10.28 -22.11 5.96
CA ASP A 193 -10.89 -23.39 6.35
C ASP A 193 -11.59 -23.33 7.72
N LYS A 194 -11.38 -22.24 8.50
CA LYS A 194 -12.05 -22.00 9.79
C LYS A 194 -12.45 -20.55 9.92
N ARG A 195 -13.43 -20.28 10.78
CA ARG A 195 -13.74 -18.90 11.16
C ARG A 195 -12.49 -18.22 11.74
N THR A 196 -12.22 -17.03 11.25
CA THR A 196 -11.08 -16.20 11.67
C THR A 196 -11.46 -14.73 11.59
N VAL A 197 -10.62 -13.87 12.12
CA VAL A 197 -10.71 -12.42 11.90
C VAL A 197 -9.76 -12.02 10.79
N ILE A 198 -10.24 -11.20 9.86
CA ILE A 198 -9.46 -10.71 8.73
C ILE A 198 -9.80 -9.25 8.45
N ASN A 199 -8.78 -8.44 8.25
CA ASN A 199 -8.86 -7.05 7.80
C ASN A 199 -7.57 -6.70 7.05
N LEU A 200 -7.63 -6.76 5.72
CA LEU A 200 -6.46 -6.51 4.87
C LEU A 200 -6.43 -5.05 4.43
N THR A 201 -5.25 -4.46 4.40
CA THR A 201 -5.05 -3.09 3.90
C THR A 201 -3.68 -2.90 3.27
N HIS A 202 -3.53 -1.82 2.53
CA HIS A 202 -2.28 -1.35 1.94
C HIS A 202 -1.77 -0.13 2.72
N HIS A 203 -0.46 -0.03 2.95
CA HIS A 203 0.14 0.94 3.88
C HIS A 203 1.20 1.84 3.22
N SER A 204 0.93 2.34 2.00
CA SER A 204 1.80 3.35 1.39
C SER A 204 1.68 4.69 2.11
N PHE A 205 2.81 5.36 2.24
CA PHE A 205 2.91 6.75 2.71
C PHE A 205 3.22 7.63 1.51
N PHE A 206 2.39 8.64 1.27
CA PHE A 206 2.50 9.51 0.11
C PHE A 206 3.03 10.88 0.48
N ASN A 207 3.90 11.42 -0.38
CA ASN A 207 4.32 12.82 -0.37
C ASN A 207 4.30 13.36 -1.80
N LEU A 208 3.35 14.23 -2.13
CA LEU A 208 3.18 14.76 -3.48
C LEU A 208 4.30 15.73 -3.90
N HIS A 209 5.09 16.26 -2.94
CA HIS A 209 6.32 16.99 -3.25
C HIS A 209 7.47 16.09 -3.74
N GLY A 210 7.25 14.77 -3.71
CA GLY A 210 8.25 13.73 -3.94
C GLY A 210 8.83 13.15 -2.65
N ALA A 211 9.21 11.88 -2.70
CA ALA A 211 9.75 11.14 -1.57
C ALA A 211 10.99 11.85 -0.98
N GLY A 212 10.94 12.12 0.34
CA GLY A 212 12.00 12.81 1.08
C GLY A 212 12.03 14.34 0.93
N ASN A 213 11.10 14.95 0.22
CA ASN A 213 11.06 16.40 0.00
C ASN A 213 10.08 17.08 0.98
N GLY A 214 10.60 17.65 2.06
CA GLY A 214 9.81 18.43 3.02
C GLY A 214 8.78 17.61 3.80
N THR A 215 7.67 18.23 4.12
CA THR A 215 6.55 17.63 4.88
C THR A 215 5.28 17.62 4.04
N VAL A 216 4.26 16.89 4.50
CA VAL A 216 2.92 16.85 3.87
C VAL A 216 1.95 17.88 4.48
N ASN A 217 2.44 18.82 5.29
CA ASN A 217 1.59 19.73 6.05
C ASN A 217 0.80 20.72 5.20
N ASP A 218 1.29 21.07 4.02
CA ASP A 218 0.64 21.95 3.04
C ASP A 218 -0.21 21.20 2.01
N HIS A 219 -0.16 19.86 2.00
CA HIS A 219 -1.08 19.07 1.19
C HIS A 219 -2.53 19.33 1.62
N VAL A 220 -3.36 19.63 0.65
CA VAL A 220 -4.78 19.90 0.87
C VAL A 220 -5.56 18.59 0.81
N LEU A 221 -6.11 18.21 1.95
CA LEU A 221 -6.87 16.97 2.13
C LEU A 221 -8.37 17.25 2.25
N MET A 222 -9.19 16.45 1.58
CA MET A 222 -10.62 16.30 1.82
C MET A 222 -10.94 14.85 2.10
N LEU A 223 -11.75 14.58 3.12
CA LEU A 223 -12.26 13.25 3.48
C LEU A 223 -13.79 13.22 3.39
N ASN A 224 -14.32 12.22 2.70
CA ASN A 224 -15.76 11.98 2.64
C ASN A 224 -16.21 11.21 3.89
N ALA A 225 -16.17 11.86 5.05
CA ALA A 225 -16.48 11.26 6.34
C ALA A 225 -17.02 12.30 7.33
N ASP A 226 -18.19 12.04 7.92
CA ASP A 226 -18.81 12.88 8.96
C ASP A 226 -18.38 12.47 10.38
N LYS A 227 -17.76 11.31 10.53
CA LYS A 227 -17.38 10.72 11.80
C LYS A 227 -16.00 10.09 11.75
N PHE A 228 -15.41 9.93 12.91
CA PHE A 228 -14.21 9.14 13.13
C PHE A 228 -14.35 8.26 14.37
N THR A 229 -13.46 7.27 14.52
CA THR A 229 -13.37 6.43 15.72
C THR A 229 -12.35 7.04 16.69
N PRO A 230 -12.77 7.58 17.84
CA PRO A 230 -11.84 8.08 18.85
C PRO A 230 -11.08 6.91 19.49
N VAL A 231 -9.87 7.22 19.93
CA VAL A 231 -8.96 6.25 20.55
C VAL A 231 -8.62 6.64 21.98
N ASN A 232 -8.16 5.68 22.77
CA ASN A 232 -7.54 5.92 24.07
C ASN A 232 -6.02 6.17 23.93
N GLU A 233 -5.30 6.32 25.04
CA GLU A 233 -3.88 6.63 25.10
C GLU A 233 -2.94 5.58 24.48
N VAL A 234 -3.44 4.33 24.28
CA VAL A 234 -2.73 3.25 23.61
C VAL A 234 -3.31 2.96 22.21
N LEU A 235 -3.99 3.95 21.64
CA LEU A 235 -4.56 3.95 20.27
C LEU A 235 -5.58 2.84 20.01
N ILE A 236 -6.28 2.36 21.05
CA ILE A 236 -7.41 1.43 20.88
C ILE A 236 -8.70 2.23 20.73
N PRO A 237 -9.52 1.96 19.70
CA PRO A 237 -10.82 2.59 19.55
C PRO A 237 -11.71 2.38 20.78
N THR A 238 -12.38 3.45 21.23
CA THR A 238 -13.24 3.41 22.43
C THR A 238 -14.58 2.70 22.18
N GLY A 239 -14.91 2.46 20.93
CA GLY A 239 -16.22 1.95 20.49
C GLY A 239 -17.22 3.05 20.14
N GLU A 240 -16.88 4.30 20.40
CA GLU A 240 -17.67 5.46 19.99
C GLU A 240 -17.43 5.83 18.53
N GLN A 241 -18.34 6.62 17.99
CA GLN A 241 -18.25 7.26 16.68
C GLN A 241 -18.53 8.75 16.86
N LEU A 242 -17.49 9.57 16.92
CA LEU A 242 -17.63 10.99 17.13
C LEU A 242 -17.77 11.77 15.82
N SER A 243 -18.59 12.83 15.83
CA SER A 243 -18.66 13.78 14.74
C SER A 243 -17.31 14.48 14.55
N VAL A 244 -16.91 14.68 13.29
CA VAL A 244 -15.75 15.51 12.96
C VAL A 244 -16.06 17.01 13.10
N GLU A 245 -17.35 17.39 13.04
CA GLU A 245 -17.82 18.78 13.01
C GLU A 245 -17.34 19.59 14.21
N GLY A 246 -16.72 20.73 13.93
CA GLY A 246 -16.20 21.63 14.98
C GLY A 246 -14.93 21.11 15.68
N THR A 247 -14.28 20.06 15.15
CA THR A 247 -13.04 19.48 15.67
C THR A 247 -11.89 19.63 14.67
N PRO A 248 -10.63 19.46 15.09
CA PRO A 248 -9.51 19.39 14.16
C PRO A 248 -9.59 18.25 13.16
N MET A 249 -10.42 17.22 13.43
CA MET A 249 -10.61 16.05 12.57
C MET A 249 -11.52 16.32 11.36
N ASP A 250 -12.07 17.55 11.22
CA ASP A 250 -13.01 17.91 10.15
C ASP A 250 -12.29 18.24 8.83
N PHE A 251 -12.16 17.24 7.97
CA PHE A 251 -11.65 17.37 6.59
C PHE A 251 -12.76 17.25 5.54
N ARG A 252 -14.04 17.47 5.88
CA ARG A 252 -15.16 17.44 4.90
C ARG A 252 -15.02 18.50 3.81
N THR A 253 -14.29 19.56 4.09
CA THR A 253 -13.88 20.58 3.10
C THR A 253 -12.38 20.55 2.90
N PRO A 254 -11.89 20.79 1.67
CA PRO A 254 -10.46 20.81 1.39
C PRO A 254 -9.68 21.70 2.38
N THR A 255 -8.74 21.11 3.12
CA THR A 255 -8.01 21.79 4.19
C THR A 255 -6.56 21.31 4.21
N PRO A 256 -5.55 22.21 4.30
CA PRO A 256 -4.16 21.80 4.50
C PRO A 256 -3.99 20.99 5.78
N ILE A 257 -3.29 19.85 5.67
CA ILE A 257 -3.10 18.89 6.79
C ILE A 257 -2.49 19.60 8.01
N GLY A 258 -1.49 20.44 7.80
CA GLY A 258 -0.77 21.13 8.87
C GLY A 258 -1.57 22.20 9.62
N ASN A 259 -2.72 22.65 9.09
CA ASN A 259 -3.44 23.79 9.67
C ASN A 259 -3.88 23.57 11.12
N ARG A 260 -4.23 22.32 11.47
CA ARG A 260 -4.81 21.97 12.77
C ARG A 260 -4.12 20.80 13.46
N VAL A 261 -3.04 20.27 12.89
CA VAL A 261 -2.32 19.09 13.42
C VAL A 261 -1.76 19.32 14.84
N ASN A 262 -1.51 20.57 15.22
CA ASN A 262 -0.98 20.98 16.52
C ASN A 262 -2.03 21.60 17.46
N ASP A 263 -3.32 21.50 17.11
CA ASP A 263 -4.39 22.02 17.95
C ASP A 263 -4.43 21.29 19.30
N ASP A 264 -4.85 21.99 20.36
CA ASP A 264 -5.03 21.40 21.69
C ASP A 264 -6.26 20.49 21.73
N TYR A 265 -6.14 19.34 21.11
CA TYR A 265 -7.19 18.33 21.02
C TYR A 265 -6.68 16.96 21.49
N GLN A 266 -7.42 16.31 22.40
CA GLN A 266 -6.94 15.09 23.06
C GLN A 266 -6.61 13.95 22.06
N GLN A 267 -7.37 13.83 20.98
CA GLN A 267 -7.13 12.78 20.00
C GLN A 267 -5.84 13.02 19.20
N LEU A 268 -5.52 14.27 18.89
CA LEU A 268 -4.23 14.61 18.26
C LEU A 268 -3.04 14.34 19.20
N LYS A 269 -3.24 14.52 20.52
CA LYS A 269 -2.20 14.17 21.52
C LYS A 269 -1.96 12.68 21.58
N TYR A 270 -3.02 11.85 21.55
CA TYR A 270 -2.91 10.40 21.55
C TYR A 270 -2.26 9.88 20.26
N GLY A 271 -2.66 10.40 19.11
CA GLY A 271 -2.13 9.99 17.80
C GLY A 271 -0.79 10.61 17.41
N HIS A 272 -0.24 11.54 18.25
CA HIS A 272 0.91 12.36 17.86
C HIS A 272 0.71 13.07 16.50
N GLY A 273 -0.52 13.47 16.23
CA GLY A 273 -1.05 13.98 14.97
C GLY A 273 -2.30 13.23 14.53
N TYR A 274 -2.50 13.11 13.24
CA TYR A 274 -3.62 12.36 12.68
C TYR A 274 -3.25 10.88 12.48
N ASP A 275 -3.65 10.02 13.44
CA ASP A 275 -3.52 8.56 13.33
C ASP A 275 -4.86 7.90 13.72
N HIS A 276 -5.91 8.21 12.97
CA HIS A 276 -7.28 7.81 13.28
C HIS A 276 -7.99 7.23 12.06
N ASN A 277 -9.00 6.41 12.31
CA ASN A 277 -9.89 5.92 11.27
C ASN A 277 -11.07 6.88 11.09
N TRP A 278 -11.26 7.42 9.90
CA TRP A 278 -12.48 8.12 9.50
C TRP A 278 -13.49 7.11 8.98
N ILE A 279 -14.75 7.30 9.39
CA ILE A 279 -15.85 6.46 8.96
C ILE A 279 -16.40 7.06 7.67
N LEU A 280 -16.07 6.43 6.57
CA LEU A 280 -16.44 6.92 5.25
C LEU A 280 -17.97 6.96 5.08
N ASN A 281 -18.47 8.06 4.53
CA ASN A 281 -19.85 8.16 4.07
C ASN A 281 -20.01 7.30 2.81
N ARG A 282 -20.93 6.35 2.84
CA ARG A 282 -21.21 5.46 1.71
C ARG A 282 -22.68 5.53 1.36
N GLU A 283 -22.95 5.75 0.09
CA GLU A 283 -24.34 5.76 -0.44
C GLU A 283 -24.79 4.36 -0.84
N THR A 284 -23.84 3.52 -1.24
CA THR A 284 -24.12 2.15 -1.70
C THR A 284 -23.29 1.12 -0.91
N SER A 285 -23.76 -0.13 -0.88
CA SER A 285 -23.00 -1.24 -0.33
C SER A 285 -22.08 -1.92 -1.35
N LYS A 286 -22.05 -1.45 -2.61
CA LYS A 286 -21.33 -2.07 -3.71
C LYS A 286 -20.51 -1.06 -4.48
N GLY A 287 -19.35 -1.51 -4.94
CA GLY A 287 -18.43 -0.72 -5.78
C GLY A 287 -17.53 0.21 -4.97
N LEU A 288 -16.71 0.96 -5.70
CA LEU A 288 -15.82 1.98 -5.16
C LEU A 288 -16.57 3.33 -5.11
N GLU A 289 -16.36 4.05 -4.03
CA GLU A 289 -16.86 5.41 -3.82
C GLU A 289 -15.70 6.30 -3.41
N LEU A 290 -15.81 7.62 -3.67
CA LEU A 290 -14.80 8.58 -3.28
C LEU A 290 -14.64 8.58 -1.76
N ALA A 291 -13.47 8.21 -1.28
CA ALA A 291 -13.11 8.25 0.13
C ALA A 291 -12.41 9.56 0.51
N ALA A 292 -11.44 9.97 -0.29
CA ALA A 292 -10.60 11.14 -0.03
C ALA A 292 -10.10 11.76 -1.34
N THR A 293 -9.74 13.04 -1.28
CA THR A 293 -8.88 13.69 -2.27
C THR A 293 -7.72 14.35 -1.57
N VAL A 294 -6.55 14.29 -2.20
CA VAL A 294 -5.36 15.02 -1.75
C VAL A 294 -4.68 15.65 -2.96
N TYR A 295 -4.24 16.90 -2.80
CA TYR A 295 -3.49 17.62 -3.84
C TYR A 295 -2.55 18.64 -3.20
N GLU A 296 -1.61 19.08 -4.00
CA GLU A 296 -0.62 20.11 -3.66
C GLU A 296 -0.75 21.32 -4.59
#